data_7c49c7bb8cc285e323406cbd9f5a1637
#
_entry.id   7c49c7bb8cc285e323406cbd9f5a1637
#
_cell.length_a   1.000
_cell.length_b   1.000
_cell.length_c   1.000
_cell.angle_alpha   90.00
_cell.angle_beta   90.00
_cell.angle_gamma   90.00
#
_symmetry.space_group_name_H-M   'P 1'
#
loop_
_entity.id
_entity.type
_entity.pdbx_description
1 polymer ?
#
loop_
_entity_poly.entity_id
_entity_poly.type
_entity_poly.pdbx_seq_one_letter_code
_entity_poly.pdbx_strand_id
1 'polypeptide(L)' 'MIARTNEYKIIILLAEGDFIWHTHEDEDKVFMVIEGELRIDFKNDHVIIKQDEFFVVPKGEESKPSSKELTKYIVANSGQ' A
#
# COMPACT_ATOMS: atom_id res chain seq x y z
N MET A 1 -10.78 -7.90 5.55
CA MET A 1 -10.98 -9.04 4.64
C MET A 1 -9.66 -9.44 4.01
N ILE A 2 -9.41 -10.72 3.94
CA ILE A 2 -8.20 -11.27 3.31
C ILE A 2 -8.61 -12.29 2.28
N ALA A 3 -8.05 -12.18 1.08
CA ALA A 3 -8.25 -13.17 0.03
C ALA A 3 -6.90 -13.59 -0.53
N ARG A 4 -6.83 -14.81 -0.99
CA ARG A 4 -5.59 -15.34 -1.57
C ARG A 4 -5.93 -16.08 -2.86
N THR A 5 -5.21 -15.74 -3.92
CA THR A 5 -5.39 -16.33 -5.23
C THR A 5 -4.02 -16.66 -5.80
N ASN A 6 -3.79 -17.92 -6.11
CA ASN A 6 -2.47 -18.37 -6.55
C ASN A 6 -1.42 -17.97 -5.51
N GLU A 7 -0.47 -17.16 -5.88
CA GLU A 7 0.61 -16.72 -5.01
C GLU A 7 0.42 -15.30 -4.49
N TYR A 8 -0.77 -14.72 -4.70
CA TYR A 8 -1.05 -13.35 -4.27
C TYR A 8 -1.86 -13.34 -3.00
N LYS A 9 -1.53 -12.39 -2.17
CA LYS A 9 -2.27 -12.10 -0.95
C LYS A 9 -2.88 -10.71 -1.10
N ILE A 10 -4.19 -10.62 -0.90
CA ILE A 10 -4.93 -9.38 -1.05
C ILE A 10 -5.54 -9.03 0.29
N ILE A 11 -5.26 -7.83 0.79
CA ILE A 11 -5.74 -7.37 2.08
C ILE A 11 -6.47 -6.05 1.89
N ILE A 12 -7.68 -5.95 2.43
CA ILE A 12 -8.44 -4.71 2.45
C ILE A 12 -8.28 -4.10 3.82
N LEU A 13 -7.81 -2.86 3.86
CA LEU A 13 -7.49 -2.17 5.10
C LEU A 13 -8.28 -0.87 5.20
N LEU A 14 -8.56 -0.49 6.44
CA LEU A 14 -9.18 0.78 6.77
C LEU A 14 -8.26 1.43 7.80
N ALA A 15 -7.68 2.57 7.45
CA ALA A 15 -6.64 3.15 8.28
C ALA A 15 -6.61 4.67 8.20
N GLU A 16 -6.06 5.26 9.26
CA GLU A 16 -5.89 6.71 9.37
C GLU A 16 -4.60 6.97 10.14
N GLY A 17 -3.85 7.99 9.76
CA GLY A 17 -2.64 8.39 10.44
C GLY A 17 -1.37 7.89 9.76
N ASP A 18 -0.27 7.95 10.49
CA ASP A 18 1.04 7.53 9.99
C ASP A 18 1.30 6.07 10.32
N PHE A 19 1.91 5.39 9.36
CA PHE A 19 2.35 4.01 9.55
C PHE A 19 3.88 4.03 9.67
N ILE A 20 4.44 2.90 10.03
CA ILE A 20 5.89 2.78 10.17
C ILE A 20 6.53 2.50 8.80
N TRP A 21 7.84 2.79 8.72
CA TRP A 21 8.62 2.46 7.52
C TRP A 21 8.70 0.95 7.34
N HIS A 22 8.53 0.51 6.10
CA HIS A 22 8.62 -0.90 5.73
C HIS A 22 9.55 -1.09 4.56
N THR A 23 10.23 -2.23 4.54
CA THR A 23 10.99 -2.66 3.38
C THR A 23 10.58 -4.09 3.06
N HIS A 24 10.23 -4.34 1.82
CA HIS A 24 9.89 -5.68 1.34
C HIS A 24 10.92 -6.10 0.32
N GLU A 25 11.79 -7.03 0.71
CA GLU A 25 12.93 -7.41 -0.12
C GLU A 25 12.58 -8.38 -1.23
N ASP A 26 11.55 -9.19 -1.02
CA ASP A 26 11.25 -10.32 -1.89
C ASP A 26 10.03 -10.16 -2.77
N GLU A 27 9.30 -9.07 -2.63
CA GLU A 27 8.05 -8.95 -3.36
C GLU A 27 7.67 -7.49 -3.62
N ASP A 28 6.99 -7.27 -4.74
CA ASP A 28 6.38 -5.98 -5.03
C ASP A 28 5.06 -5.87 -4.28
N LYS A 29 4.68 -4.66 -3.92
CA LYS A 29 3.38 -4.37 -3.34
C LYS A 29 2.58 -3.44 -4.23
N VAL A 30 1.30 -3.75 -4.39
CA VAL A 30 0.37 -2.89 -5.11
C VAL A 30 -0.59 -2.28 -4.10
N PHE A 31 -0.67 -0.96 -4.09
CA PHE A 31 -1.64 -0.23 -3.29
C PHE A 31 -2.71 0.34 -4.21
N MET A 32 -3.97 0.15 -3.85
CA MET A 32 -5.09 0.70 -4.59
C MET A 32 -6.06 1.33 -3.60
N VAL A 33 -6.40 2.59 -3.81
CA VAL A 33 -7.30 3.31 -2.91
C VAL A 33 -8.74 3.14 -3.40
N ILE A 34 -9.59 2.65 -2.52
CA ILE A 34 -11.01 2.49 -2.78
C ILE A 34 -11.75 3.76 -2.40
N GLU A 35 -11.38 4.35 -1.26
CA GLU A 35 -12.06 5.52 -0.73
C GLU A 35 -11.08 6.31 0.11
N GLY A 36 -10.96 7.60 -0.15
CA GLY A 36 -10.02 8.47 0.55
C GLY A 36 -8.78 8.75 -0.26
N GLU A 37 -7.68 8.95 0.43
CA GLU A 37 -6.40 9.31 -0.20
C GLU A 37 -5.26 8.75 0.63
N LEU A 38 -4.32 8.10 -0.02
CA LEU A 38 -3.16 7.50 0.64
C LEU A 38 -1.89 8.18 0.14
N ARG A 39 -1.02 8.55 1.07
CA ARG A 39 0.31 9.06 0.76
C ARG A 39 1.33 7.97 1.06
N ILE A 40 2.27 7.77 0.15
CA ILE A 40 3.39 6.87 0.38
C ILE A 40 4.68 7.67 0.27
N ASP A 41 5.43 7.73 1.36
CA ASP A 41 6.72 8.39 1.40
C ASP A 41 7.84 7.42 1.09
N PHE A 42 8.77 7.86 0.27
CA PHE A 42 10.03 7.19 0.00
C PHE A 42 11.15 8.07 0.56
N LYS A 43 12.38 7.64 0.49
CA LYS A 43 13.50 8.40 1.07
C LYS A 43 13.61 9.82 0.53
N ASN A 44 13.43 9.99 -0.78
CA ASN A 44 13.66 11.26 -1.45
C ASN A 44 12.42 11.80 -2.16
N ASP A 45 11.29 11.14 -1.99
CA ASP A 45 10.10 11.49 -2.75
C ASP A 45 8.85 10.93 -2.08
N HIS A 46 7.70 11.26 -2.64
CA HIS A 46 6.43 10.69 -2.19
C HIS A 46 5.45 10.63 -3.34
N VAL A 47 4.42 9.81 -3.19
CA VAL A 47 3.29 9.76 -4.13
C VAL A 47 1.99 9.87 -3.35
N ILE A 48 0.98 10.42 -4.01
CA ILE A 48 -0.38 10.51 -3.49
C ILE A 48 -1.25 9.64 -4.37
N ILE A 49 -1.94 8.69 -3.77
CA ILE A 49 -2.84 7.78 -4.46
C ILE A 49 -4.26 8.17 -4.08
N LYS A 50 -5.03 8.60 -5.06
CA LYS A 50 -6.41 9.01 -4.85
C LYS A 50 -7.37 7.87 -5.13
N GLN A 51 -8.64 8.09 -4.85
CA GLN A 51 -9.69 7.10 -5.10
C GLN A 51 -9.59 6.54 -6.52
N ASP A 52 -9.67 5.24 -6.63
CA ASP A 52 -9.62 4.47 -7.87
C ASP A 52 -8.25 4.46 -8.55
N GLU A 53 -7.23 5.01 -7.89
CA GLU A 53 -5.86 4.95 -8.40
C GLU A 53 -5.08 3.84 -7.70
N PHE A 54 -4.02 3.39 -8.33
CA PHE A 54 -3.13 2.41 -7.72
C PHE A 54 -1.67 2.79 -7.96
N PHE A 55 -0.79 2.20 -7.16
CA PHE A 55 0.65 2.42 -7.29
C PHE A 55 1.38 1.15 -6.87
N VAL A 56 2.43 0.81 -7.62
CA VAL A 56 3.26 -0.35 -7.32
C VAL A 56 4.53 0.11 -6.62
N VAL A 57 4.76 -0.42 -5.41
CA VAL A 57 6.01 -0.22 -4.69
C VAL A 57 6.91 -1.41 -5.00
N PRO A 58 8.01 -1.21 -5.73
CA PRO A 58 8.90 -2.32 -6.09
C PRO A 58 9.53 -2.96 -4.86
N LYS A 59 9.86 -4.21 -4.97
CA LYS A 59 10.59 -4.92 -3.91
C LYS A 59 11.90 -4.19 -3.61
N GLY A 60 12.31 -4.23 -2.35
CA GLY A 60 13.52 -3.58 -1.90
C GLY A 60 13.40 -2.09 -1.61
N GLU A 61 12.27 -1.49 -1.93
CA GLU A 61 12.05 -0.06 -1.71
C GLU A 61 11.47 0.18 -0.33
N GLU A 62 12.15 1.02 0.45
CA GLU A 62 11.64 1.41 1.76
C GLU A 62 10.54 2.46 1.58
N SER A 63 9.41 2.27 2.26
CA SER A 63 8.28 3.17 2.13
C SER A 63 7.49 3.30 3.42
N LYS A 64 6.78 4.42 3.55
CA LYS A 64 5.92 4.68 4.70
C LYS A 64 4.57 5.20 4.21
N PRO A 65 3.52 4.38 4.29
CA PRO A 65 2.16 4.85 3.99
C PRO A 65 1.64 5.76 5.11
N SER A 66 0.79 6.70 4.74
CA SER A 66 0.08 7.55 5.69
C SER A 66 -1.21 8.06 5.07
N SER A 67 -2.15 8.46 5.90
CA SER A 67 -3.35 9.13 5.41
C SER A 67 -3.86 10.13 6.42
N LYS A 68 -4.34 11.28 5.93
CA LYS A 68 -4.89 12.33 6.78
C LYS A 68 -6.29 12.02 7.23
N GLU A 69 -7.02 11.24 6.45
CA GLU A 69 -8.40 10.88 6.70
C GLU A 69 -8.52 9.37 6.71
N LEU A 70 -9.62 8.87 7.24
CA LEU A 70 -9.90 7.44 7.18
C LEU A 70 -9.96 7.00 5.73
N THR A 71 -9.07 6.10 5.35
CA THR A 71 -8.89 5.66 3.97
C THR A 71 -9.07 4.16 3.89
N LYS A 72 -9.87 3.74 2.93
CA LYS A 72 -10.05 2.33 2.61
C LYS A 72 -9.18 2.00 1.41
N TYR A 73 -8.29 1.03 1.55
CA TYR A 73 -7.40 0.68 0.47
C TYR A 73 -7.07 -0.81 0.47
N ILE A 74 -6.61 -1.27 -0.67
CA ILE A 74 -6.22 -2.65 -0.89
C ILE A 74 -4.71 -2.71 -1.02
N VAL A 75 -4.11 -3.69 -0.35
CA VAL A 75 -2.70 -4.02 -0.56
C VAL A 75 -2.65 -5.43 -1.12
N ALA A 76 -1.99 -5.59 -2.24
CA ALA A 76 -1.78 -6.89 -2.86
C ALA A 76 -0.28 -7.14 -2.99
N ASN A 77 0.15 -8.33 -2.66
CA ASN A 77 1.55 -8.71 -2.81
C ASN A 77 1.63 -10.19 -3.19
N SER A 78 2.80 -10.60 -3.65
CA SER A 78 3.02 -12.02 -3.91
C SER A 78 3.00 -12.76 -2.57
N GLY A 79 2.41 -13.92 -2.52
CA GLY A 79 2.20 -14.64 -1.27
C GLY A 79 3.34 -15.53 -0.84
N GLN A 80 4.53 -15.12 -1.08
CA GLN A 80 5.72 -15.92 -0.76
C GLN A 80 6.00 -15.98 0.72
#